data_6262ac97b9437d03f49acb027b4590d3
#
_entry.id   6262ac97b9437d03f49acb027b4590d3
#
_cell.length_a   1.000
_cell.length_b   1.000
_cell.length_c   1.000
_cell.angle_alpha   90.00
_cell.angle_beta   90.00
_cell.angle_gamma   90.00
#
_symmetry.space_group_name_H-M   'P 1'
#
loop_
_entity.id
_entity.type
_entity.pdbx_description
1 polymer ?
#
loop_
_entity_poly.entity_id
_entity_poly.type
_entity_poly.pdbx_seq_one_letter_code
_entity_poly.pdbx_strand_id
1 'polypeptide(L)'
;KTQSGYKVNRRAGWDTHGLPVEIGVEKKLGIHKDDIGKKISVAEYNDTCRHEVMKYTREWVNMTERVGYWVDMNDPYITYDNRYIETLWYLLKKIYDKGLLYKGFSIQPYSPSDGTGLSSHELNQPGCYKDVTDTTATVQFEVIKDAKSQPLFGLETLPVYFLAWTTTPWTLPSNTALCVGPDIEYVRVKSFNPYTGAEAIYVVAKLLVSEWFSPKAAELQLEDYKPGDKLIPFKVLDGTFKGSDLVGIRYHQLIPWFKPLEGDAFRVIPGDYVSTDEGT
;
A
#
# COMPACT_ATOMS: atom_id res chain seq x y z
N LYS A 1 -6.15 -1.38 -42.08
CA LYS A 1 -5.65 -2.40 -43.02
C LYS A 1 -6.75 -2.95 -43.93
N THR A 2 -7.91 -3.31 -43.44
CA THR A 2 -9.04 -3.77 -44.32
C THR A 2 -9.35 -2.76 -45.42
N GLN A 3 -9.47 -1.47 -45.08
CA GLN A 3 -9.70 -0.39 -46.05
C GLN A 3 -8.54 -0.19 -47.07
N SER A 4 -7.35 -0.70 -46.72
CA SER A 4 -6.16 -0.66 -47.58
C SER A 4 -6.01 -1.95 -48.40
N GLY A 5 -7.06 -2.77 -48.51
CA GLY A 5 -7.06 -4.00 -49.33
C GLY A 5 -6.47 -5.25 -48.67
N TYR A 6 -6.14 -5.21 -47.38
CA TYR A 6 -5.63 -6.39 -46.67
C TYR A 6 -6.78 -7.22 -46.09
N LYS A 7 -6.67 -8.53 -46.17
CA LYS A 7 -7.51 -9.44 -45.40
C LYS A 7 -7.12 -9.35 -43.93
N VAL A 8 -8.08 -8.99 -43.06
CA VAL A 8 -7.90 -8.96 -41.63
C VAL A 8 -8.84 -9.99 -41.01
N ASN A 9 -8.29 -11.06 -40.47
CA ASN A 9 -9.06 -12.04 -39.73
C ASN A 9 -9.32 -11.50 -38.34
N ARG A 10 -10.58 -11.17 -38.08
CA ARG A 10 -11.06 -10.75 -36.75
C ARG A 10 -11.74 -11.94 -36.11
N ARG A 11 -11.21 -12.39 -34.98
CA ARG A 11 -11.68 -13.56 -34.26
C ARG A 11 -12.32 -13.13 -32.97
N ALA A 12 -13.48 -13.66 -32.65
CA ALA A 12 -14.13 -13.50 -31.35
C ALA A 12 -13.38 -14.25 -30.26
N GLY A 13 -13.60 -13.88 -29.01
CA GLY A 13 -13.05 -14.57 -27.87
C GLY A 13 -13.87 -14.40 -26.60
N TRP A 14 -13.83 -15.42 -25.75
CA TRP A 14 -14.52 -15.43 -24.47
C TRP A 14 -13.49 -15.52 -23.35
N ASP A 15 -13.43 -14.46 -22.53
CA ASP A 15 -12.73 -14.49 -21.25
C ASP A 15 -13.65 -15.14 -20.22
N THR A 16 -13.21 -16.27 -19.70
CA THR A 16 -14.06 -17.19 -18.92
C THR A 16 -13.60 -17.33 -17.47
N HIS A 17 -12.64 -16.52 -17.05
CA HIS A 17 -12.11 -16.54 -15.69
C HIS A 17 -12.43 -15.26 -14.94
N GLY A 18 -12.30 -15.30 -13.62
CA GLY A 18 -12.32 -14.14 -12.76
C GLY A 18 -13.46 -14.12 -11.76
N LEU A 19 -13.34 -13.18 -10.84
CA LEU A 19 -14.18 -13.01 -9.67
C LEU A 19 -15.69 -12.89 -9.99
N PRO A 20 -16.14 -12.21 -11.06
CA PRO A 20 -17.56 -12.14 -11.38
C PRO A 20 -18.22 -13.50 -11.62
N VAL A 21 -17.48 -14.44 -12.26
CA VAL A 21 -17.95 -15.81 -12.48
C VAL A 21 -18.01 -16.56 -11.15
N GLU A 22 -16.94 -16.47 -10.35
CA GLU A 22 -16.84 -17.12 -9.04
C GLU A 22 -17.98 -16.69 -8.11
N ILE A 23 -18.17 -15.40 -7.92
CA ILE A 23 -19.25 -14.84 -7.07
C ILE A 23 -20.65 -15.28 -7.58
N GLY A 24 -20.84 -15.30 -8.89
CA GLY A 24 -22.11 -15.76 -9.49
C GLY A 24 -22.40 -17.22 -9.15
N VAL A 25 -21.38 -18.08 -9.23
CA VAL A 25 -21.49 -19.50 -8.92
C VAL A 25 -21.64 -19.75 -7.42
N GLU A 26 -20.90 -19.05 -6.57
CA GLU A 26 -21.04 -19.12 -5.12
C GLU A 26 -22.46 -18.78 -4.67
N LYS A 27 -23.03 -17.69 -5.21
CA LYS A 27 -24.43 -17.30 -4.95
C LYS A 27 -25.42 -18.37 -5.43
N LYS A 28 -25.19 -18.94 -6.61
CA LYS A 28 -26.06 -19.98 -7.17
C LYS A 28 -26.06 -21.26 -6.34
N LEU A 29 -24.88 -21.64 -5.84
CA LEU A 29 -24.70 -22.85 -5.04
C LEU A 29 -24.96 -22.62 -3.54
N GLY A 30 -25.10 -21.37 -3.08
CA GLY A 30 -25.28 -21.03 -1.67
C GLY A 30 -24.05 -21.37 -0.80
N ILE A 31 -22.86 -21.20 -1.36
CA ILE A 31 -21.58 -21.52 -0.71
C ILE A 31 -20.69 -20.29 -0.61
N HIS A 32 -19.66 -20.39 0.21
CA HIS A 32 -18.55 -19.44 0.27
C HIS A 32 -17.28 -20.07 -0.31
N LYS A 33 -16.33 -19.23 -0.70
CA LYS A 33 -15.03 -19.64 -1.26
C LYS A 33 -14.32 -20.73 -0.40
N ASP A 34 -14.40 -20.61 0.93
CA ASP A 34 -13.81 -21.56 1.87
C ASP A 34 -14.48 -22.95 1.89
N ASP A 35 -15.65 -23.07 1.29
CA ASP A 35 -16.39 -24.34 1.18
C ASP A 35 -15.92 -25.21 0.02
N ILE A 36 -15.19 -24.62 -0.94
CA ILE A 36 -14.65 -25.33 -2.10
C ILE A 36 -13.58 -26.33 -1.65
N GLY A 37 -13.73 -27.56 -2.07
CA GLY A 37 -12.89 -28.69 -1.61
C GLY A 37 -13.30 -29.28 -0.25
N LYS A 38 -14.34 -28.72 0.41
CA LYS A 38 -14.90 -29.22 1.68
C LYS A 38 -16.36 -29.66 1.54
N LYS A 39 -17.24 -28.73 1.16
CA LYS A 39 -18.70 -29.00 0.96
C LYS A 39 -19.01 -29.39 -0.48
N ILE A 40 -18.24 -28.89 -1.43
CA ILE A 40 -18.34 -29.19 -2.85
C ILE A 40 -16.95 -29.55 -3.37
N SER A 41 -16.85 -30.49 -4.30
CA SER A 41 -15.57 -30.83 -4.92
C SER A 41 -15.10 -29.71 -5.86
N VAL A 42 -13.77 -29.55 -6.00
CA VAL A 42 -13.19 -28.59 -6.96
C VAL A 42 -13.66 -28.88 -8.39
N ALA A 43 -13.81 -30.16 -8.74
CA ALA A 43 -14.27 -30.58 -10.07
C ALA A 43 -15.69 -30.11 -10.36
N GLU A 44 -16.61 -30.32 -9.42
CA GLU A 44 -18.02 -29.90 -9.52
C GLU A 44 -18.17 -28.38 -9.55
N TYR A 45 -17.38 -27.68 -8.72
CA TYR A 45 -17.34 -26.24 -8.73
C TYR A 45 -16.87 -25.69 -10.10
N ASN A 46 -15.74 -26.21 -10.62
CA ASN A 46 -15.21 -25.80 -11.92
C ASN A 46 -16.16 -26.13 -13.07
N ASP A 47 -16.87 -27.25 -13.03
CA ASP A 47 -17.85 -27.60 -14.05
C ASP A 47 -19.04 -26.62 -14.02
N THR A 48 -19.51 -26.27 -12.85
CA THR A 48 -20.54 -25.24 -12.68
C THR A 48 -20.08 -23.89 -13.22
N CYS A 49 -18.83 -23.48 -12.97
CA CYS A 49 -18.27 -22.24 -13.52
C CYS A 49 -18.24 -22.27 -15.06
N ARG A 50 -17.83 -23.38 -15.68
CA ARG A 50 -17.83 -23.53 -17.14
C ARG A 50 -19.22 -23.40 -17.75
N HIS A 51 -20.23 -23.94 -17.09
CA HIS A 51 -21.62 -23.80 -17.55
C HIS A 51 -22.16 -22.40 -17.41
N GLU A 52 -21.92 -21.76 -16.26
CA GLU A 52 -22.45 -20.43 -15.99
C GLU A 52 -21.80 -19.34 -16.86
N VAL A 53 -20.48 -19.39 -17.08
CA VAL A 53 -19.77 -18.38 -17.87
C VAL A 53 -20.19 -18.37 -19.34
N MET A 54 -20.61 -19.51 -19.88
CA MET A 54 -21.04 -19.64 -21.27
C MET A 54 -22.54 -19.41 -21.50
N LYS A 55 -23.29 -19.16 -20.42
CA LYS A 55 -24.77 -19.09 -20.45
C LYS A 55 -25.34 -18.07 -21.42
N TYR A 56 -24.70 -16.91 -21.55
CA TYR A 56 -25.18 -15.79 -22.35
C TYR A 56 -24.44 -15.60 -23.68
N THR A 57 -23.66 -16.57 -24.12
CA THR A 57 -22.87 -16.45 -25.35
C THR A 57 -23.72 -16.25 -26.58
N ARG A 58 -24.89 -16.91 -26.67
CA ARG A 58 -25.82 -16.76 -27.78
C ARG A 58 -26.37 -15.34 -27.88
N GLU A 59 -26.74 -14.75 -26.76
CA GLU A 59 -27.24 -13.38 -26.67
C GLU A 59 -26.16 -12.39 -27.12
N TRP A 60 -24.93 -12.61 -26.73
CA TRP A 60 -23.77 -11.82 -27.16
C TRP A 60 -23.51 -11.95 -28.67
N VAL A 61 -23.61 -13.15 -29.24
CA VAL A 61 -23.48 -13.38 -30.69
C VAL A 61 -24.56 -12.58 -31.42
N ASN A 62 -25.83 -12.76 -31.03
CA ASN A 62 -26.95 -12.07 -31.66
C ASN A 62 -26.82 -10.54 -31.58
N MET A 63 -26.35 -10.02 -30.44
CA MET A 63 -26.12 -8.59 -30.27
C MET A 63 -25.00 -8.10 -31.17
N THR A 64 -23.88 -8.83 -31.25
CA THR A 64 -22.72 -8.50 -32.06
C THR A 64 -23.08 -8.44 -33.55
N GLU A 65 -23.85 -9.39 -34.03
CA GLU A 65 -24.37 -9.41 -35.41
C GLU A 65 -25.34 -8.24 -35.68
N ARG A 66 -26.24 -7.97 -34.73
CA ARG A 66 -27.22 -6.89 -34.86
C ARG A 66 -26.60 -5.49 -34.92
N VAL A 67 -25.52 -5.24 -34.16
CA VAL A 67 -24.79 -3.97 -34.22
C VAL A 67 -23.87 -3.87 -35.44
N GLY A 68 -23.72 -4.94 -36.22
CA GLY A 68 -22.92 -4.97 -37.44
C GLY A 68 -21.42 -4.97 -37.18
N TYR A 69 -20.97 -5.52 -36.08
CA TYR A 69 -19.53 -5.64 -35.78
C TYR A 69 -18.93 -6.81 -36.55
N TRP A 70 -17.98 -6.53 -37.43
CA TRP A 70 -17.34 -7.52 -38.29
C TRP A 70 -16.29 -8.34 -37.53
N VAL A 71 -16.71 -9.42 -36.93
CA VAL A 71 -15.89 -10.39 -36.25
C VAL A 71 -16.38 -11.81 -36.57
N ASP A 72 -15.46 -12.76 -36.71
CA ASP A 72 -15.82 -14.16 -36.87
C ASP A 72 -16.23 -14.75 -35.52
N MET A 73 -17.48 -15.09 -35.39
CA MET A 73 -18.07 -15.68 -34.19
C MET A 73 -18.11 -17.23 -34.26
N ASN A 74 -17.75 -17.84 -35.42
CA ASN A 74 -17.90 -19.30 -35.60
C ASN A 74 -16.74 -20.10 -34.99
N ASP A 75 -15.55 -19.48 -34.88
CA ASP A 75 -14.38 -20.12 -34.25
C ASP A 75 -13.76 -19.19 -33.20
N PRO A 76 -14.48 -18.90 -32.11
CA PRO A 76 -13.94 -18.08 -31.03
C PRO A 76 -12.85 -18.81 -30.27
N TYR A 77 -11.90 -18.07 -29.69
CA TYR A 77 -11.07 -18.65 -28.63
C TYR A 77 -11.82 -18.59 -27.30
N ILE A 78 -11.58 -19.59 -26.44
CA ILE A 78 -12.16 -19.68 -25.13
C ILE A 78 -11.02 -19.89 -24.14
N THR A 79 -10.89 -19.03 -23.14
CA THR A 79 -9.69 -19.02 -22.28
C THR A 79 -9.56 -20.25 -21.39
N TYR A 80 -10.64 -21.00 -21.13
CA TYR A 80 -10.57 -22.28 -20.43
C TYR A 80 -10.33 -23.49 -21.36
N ASP A 81 -10.30 -23.31 -22.70
CA ASP A 81 -9.99 -24.40 -23.63
C ASP A 81 -8.53 -24.85 -23.45
N ASN A 82 -8.30 -26.15 -23.40
CA ASN A 82 -6.95 -26.70 -23.21
C ASN A 82 -5.95 -26.22 -24.27
N ARG A 83 -6.37 -26.08 -25.54
CA ARG A 83 -5.49 -25.55 -26.61
C ARG A 83 -5.03 -24.12 -26.31
N TYR A 84 -5.91 -23.29 -25.74
CA TYR A 84 -5.54 -21.94 -25.31
C TYR A 84 -4.56 -21.99 -24.14
N ILE A 85 -4.88 -22.78 -23.11
CA ILE A 85 -4.06 -22.95 -21.89
C ILE A 85 -2.68 -23.48 -22.24
N GLU A 86 -2.58 -24.54 -23.05
CA GLU A 86 -1.30 -25.13 -23.48
C GLU A 86 -0.43 -24.13 -24.25
N THR A 87 -1.03 -23.34 -25.13
CA THR A 87 -0.31 -22.30 -25.88
C THR A 87 0.22 -21.23 -24.93
N LEU A 88 -0.59 -20.79 -23.96
CA LEU A 88 -0.19 -19.80 -22.96
C LEU A 88 0.97 -20.32 -22.10
N TRP A 89 0.87 -21.55 -21.62
CA TRP A 89 1.93 -22.17 -20.81
C TRP A 89 3.23 -22.36 -21.61
N TYR A 90 3.14 -22.71 -22.87
CA TYR A 90 4.30 -22.77 -23.74
C TYR A 90 5.01 -21.42 -23.86
N LEU A 91 4.24 -20.32 -24.00
CA LEU A 91 4.80 -18.96 -24.04
C LEU A 91 5.41 -18.56 -22.72
N LEU A 92 4.73 -18.82 -21.59
CA LEU A 92 5.24 -18.57 -20.24
C LEU A 92 6.52 -19.35 -19.97
N LYS A 93 6.60 -20.63 -20.40
CA LYS A 93 7.82 -21.42 -20.28
C LYS A 93 8.98 -20.78 -21.06
N LYS A 94 8.74 -20.27 -22.26
CA LYS A 94 9.79 -19.57 -23.04
C LYS A 94 10.28 -18.28 -22.34
N ILE A 95 9.38 -17.56 -21.68
CA ILE A 95 9.71 -16.35 -20.88
C ILE A 95 10.54 -16.75 -19.67
N TYR A 96 10.12 -17.83 -18.97
CA TYR A 96 10.84 -18.39 -17.83
C TYR A 96 12.26 -18.85 -18.21
N ASP A 97 12.40 -19.59 -19.31
CA ASP A 97 13.69 -20.09 -19.80
C ASP A 97 14.68 -18.93 -20.15
N LYS A 98 14.15 -17.73 -20.41
CA LYS A 98 14.95 -16.50 -20.59
C LYS A 98 15.28 -15.78 -19.28
N GLY A 99 14.86 -16.28 -18.13
CA GLY A 99 15.04 -15.64 -16.82
C GLY A 99 14.20 -14.38 -16.59
N LEU A 100 13.18 -14.13 -17.43
CA LEU A 100 12.30 -12.96 -17.35
C LEU A 100 11.07 -13.18 -16.47
N LEU A 101 10.78 -14.40 -16.08
CA LEU A 101 9.72 -14.77 -15.14
C LEU A 101 10.36 -15.29 -13.86
N TYR A 102 10.13 -14.61 -12.76
CA TYR A 102 10.68 -14.94 -11.45
C TYR A 102 9.65 -14.71 -10.34
N LYS A 103 9.86 -15.33 -9.18
CA LYS A 103 9.04 -15.12 -8.00
C LYS A 103 9.53 -13.89 -7.25
N GLY A 104 8.64 -12.95 -7.00
CA GLY A 104 8.95 -11.70 -6.30
C GLY A 104 7.80 -11.26 -5.41
N PHE A 105 8.03 -10.17 -4.66
CA PHE A 105 7.02 -9.52 -3.84
C PHE A 105 6.56 -8.23 -4.52
N SER A 106 5.27 -7.95 -4.45
CA SER A 106 4.66 -6.72 -4.94
C SER A 106 3.63 -6.23 -3.94
N ILE A 107 3.59 -4.92 -3.72
CA ILE A 107 2.53 -4.30 -2.92
C ILE A 107 1.30 -4.16 -3.81
N GLN A 108 0.18 -4.66 -3.34
CA GLN A 108 -1.09 -4.59 -4.04
C GLN A 108 -2.21 -4.27 -3.06
N PRO A 109 -3.14 -3.34 -3.41
CA PRO A 109 -4.37 -3.17 -2.66
C PRO A 109 -5.15 -4.48 -2.55
N TYR A 110 -5.72 -4.74 -1.40
CA TYR A 110 -6.44 -5.96 -1.11
C TYR A 110 -7.81 -5.66 -0.51
N SER A 111 -8.86 -6.29 -1.03
CA SER A 111 -10.21 -6.22 -0.48
C SER A 111 -10.45 -7.40 0.48
N PRO A 112 -10.51 -7.17 1.80
CA PRO A 112 -10.84 -8.24 2.75
C PRO A 112 -12.27 -8.79 2.56
N SER A 113 -13.18 -7.94 2.10
CA SER A 113 -14.58 -8.33 1.84
C SER A 113 -14.70 -9.36 0.73
N ASP A 114 -13.92 -9.18 -0.34
CA ASP A 114 -13.97 -10.05 -1.51
C ASP A 114 -12.86 -11.13 -1.48
N GLY A 115 -11.94 -11.02 -0.52
CA GLY A 115 -10.85 -11.97 -0.35
C GLY A 115 -9.83 -11.96 -1.51
N THR A 116 -9.63 -10.82 -2.18
CA THR A 116 -8.78 -10.73 -3.38
C THR A 116 -8.00 -9.43 -3.46
N GLY A 117 -6.89 -9.43 -4.21
CA GLY A 117 -6.18 -8.23 -4.60
C GLY A 117 -6.95 -7.44 -5.65
N LEU A 118 -6.78 -6.12 -5.65
CA LEU A 118 -7.41 -5.20 -6.59
C LEU A 118 -6.41 -4.73 -7.63
N SER A 119 -6.83 -4.68 -8.89
CA SER A 119 -6.05 -4.12 -9.99
C SER A 119 -6.13 -2.60 -10.00
N SER A 120 -5.16 -1.95 -10.65
CA SER A 120 -5.21 -0.50 -10.88
C SER A 120 -6.43 -0.06 -11.68
N HIS A 121 -6.94 -0.93 -12.57
CA HIS A 121 -8.16 -0.65 -13.33
C HIS A 121 -9.40 -0.58 -12.42
N GLU A 122 -9.54 -1.49 -11.47
CA GLU A 122 -10.64 -1.50 -10.50
C GLU A 122 -10.59 -0.25 -9.60
N LEU A 123 -9.40 0.18 -9.23
CA LEU A 123 -9.20 1.39 -8.41
C LEU A 123 -9.46 2.71 -9.16
N ASN A 124 -9.53 2.68 -10.49
CA ASN A 124 -9.80 3.84 -11.33
C ASN A 124 -11.26 3.94 -11.78
N GLN A 125 -12.15 3.06 -11.32
CA GLN A 125 -13.57 3.13 -11.66
C GLN A 125 -14.23 4.34 -10.99
N PRO A 126 -15.19 5.00 -11.66
CA PRO A 126 -15.96 6.08 -11.06
C PRO A 126 -16.64 5.61 -9.76
N GLY A 127 -16.50 6.40 -8.69
CA GLY A 127 -17.11 6.10 -7.39
C GLY A 127 -16.38 5.09 -6.52
N CYS A 128 -15.15 4.68 -6.89
CA CYS A 128 -14.31 3.81 -6.06
C CYS A 128 -13.88 4.46 -4.74
N TYR A 129 -13.73 5.79 -4.74
CA TYR A 129 -13.27 6.54 -3.60
C TYR A 129 -14.40 7.30 -2.93
N LYS A 130 -14.39 7.34 -1.62
CA LYS A 130 -15.29 8.15 -0.78
C LYS A 130 -14.48 8.79 0.32
N ASP A 131 -14.80 10.04 0.63
CA ASP A 131 -14.24 10.70 1.80
C ASP A 131 -14.78 10.03 3.06
N VAL A 132 -13.88 9.67 3.95
CA VAL A 132 -14.20 9.08 5.26
C VAL A 132 -13.41 9.82 6.34
N THR A 133 -14.03 9.96 7.52
CA THR A 133 -13.33 10.46 8.70
C THR A 133 -12.70 9.27 9.41
N ASP A 134 -11.39 9.33 9.60
CA ASP A 134 -10.65 8.26 10.26
C ASP A 134 -9.69 8.81 11.32
N THR A 135 -9.17 7.92 12.17
CA THR A 135 -8.23 8.27 13.23
C THR A 135 -6.80 8.27 12.68
N THR A 136 -6.11 9.37 12.88
CA THR A 136 -4.67 9.47 12.59
C THR A 136 -3.88 9.41 13.90
N ALA A 137 -2.60 9.05 13.81
CA ALA A 137 -1.71 9.04 14.95
C ALA A 137 -0.36 9.70 14.61
N THR A 138 0.11 10.55 15.52
CA THR A 138 1.49 11.03 15.52
C THR A 138 2.27 10.24 16.56
N VAL A 139 3.30 9.58 16.13
CA VAL A 139 4.03 8.58 16.91
C VAL A 139 5.45 9.03 17.18
N GLN A 140 5.95 8.72 18.36
CA GLN A 140 7.29 9.06 18.84
C GLN A 140 8.17 7.83 18.81
N PHE A 141 9.19 7.82 17.94
CA PHE A 141 10.17 6.74 17.83
C PHE A 141 11.46 7.16 18.55
N GLU A 142 11.73 6.55 19.68
CA GLU A 142 12.88 6.88 20.51
C GLU A 142 14.21 6.52 19.81
N VAL A 143 15.05 7.52 19.64
CA VAL A 143 16.36 7.38 18.98
C VAL A 143 17.34 6.68 19.91
N ILE A 144 18.02 5.65 19.40
CA ILE A 144 19.11 4.99 20.13
C ILE A 144 20.34 5.90 20.05
N LYS A 145 20.89 6.23 21.22
CA LYS A 145 22.08 7.07 21.33
C LYS A 145 23.34 6.28 20.97
N ASP A 146 23.95 6.63 19.85
CA ASP A 146 25.21 6.07 19.36
C ASP A 146 26.08 7.15 18.68
N ALA A 147 27.22 6.77 18.12
CA ALA A 147 28.13 7.71 17.47
C ALA A 147 27.45 8.43 16.28
N LYS A 148 26.53 7.78 15.57
CA LYS A 148 25.84 8.33 14.41
C LYS A 148 24.72 9.28 14.79
N SER A 149 23.98 8.96 15.82
CA SER A 149 22.86 9.77 16.33
C SER A 149 23.28 10.89 17.27
N GLN A 150 24.55 10.88 17.74
CA GLN A 150 25.07 11.89 18.68
C GLN A 150 24.78 13.34 18.27
N PRO A 151 24.83 13.75 16.99
CA PRO A 151 24.49 15.12 16.58
C PRO A 151 23.04 15.52 16.89
N LEU A 152 22.10 14.56 16.96
CA LEU A 152 20.70 14.82 17.31
C LEU A 152 20.54 15.12 18.81
N PHE A 153 21.40 14.58 19.66
CA PHE A 153 21.40 14.88 21.10
C PHE A 153 22.10 16.19 21.41
N GLY A 154 23.15 16.54 20.65
CA GLY A 154 23.96 17.72 20.94
C GLY A 154 24.54 17.67 22.35
N LEU A 155 24.32 18.73 23.14
CA LEU A 155 24.71 18.82 24.56
C LEU A 155 23.57 18.40 25.52
N GLU A 156 22.40 18.08 25.01
CA GLU A 156 21.22 17.74 25.78
C GLU A 156 21.32 16.29 26.32
N THR A 157 20.74 16.09 27.49
CA THR A 157 20.61 14.77 28.12
C THR A 157 19.22 14.18 27.96
N LEU A 158 18.32 14.91 27.32
CA LEU A 158 16.93 14.52 27.10
C LEU A 158 16.83 13.40 26.07
N PRO A 159 15.77 12.59 26.13
CA PRO A 159 15.46 11.63 25.06
C PRO A 159 15.15 12.36 23.76
N VAL A 160 15.55 11.75 22.66
CA VAL A 160 15.30 12.24 21.30
C VAL A 160 14.34 11.30 20.60
N TYR A 161 13.33 11.84 19.94
CA TYR A 161 12.34 11.07 19.18
C TYR A 161 12.24 11.57 17.75
N PHE A 162 12.12 10.66 16.79
CA PHE A 162 11.54 10.99 15.50
C PHE A 162 10.01 11.06 15.63
N LEU A 163 9.39 12.10 15.11
CA LEU A 163 7.94 12.16 14.95
C LEU A 163 7.56 11.67 13.58
N ALA A 164 6.64 10.72 13.52
CA ALA A 164 6.03 10.27 12.29
C ALA A 164 4.52 10.25 12.41
N TRP A 165 3.84 10.74 11.39
CA TRP A 165 2.39 10.76 11.31
C TRP A 165 1.89 9.64 10.39
N THR A 166 0.78 9.01 10.75
CA THR A 166 0.16 7.98 9.95
C THR A 166 -1.37 8.08 10.00
N THR A 167 -2.00 7.83 8.86
CA THR A 167 -3.45 7.62 8.74
C THR A 167 -3.84 6.17 8.97
N THR A 168 -2.88 5.25 9.13
CA THR A 168 -3.09 3.81 9.29
C THR A 168 -2.42 3.29 10.57
N PRO A 169 -2.86 3.71 11.77
CA PRO A 169 -2.19 3.36 13.03
C PRO A 169 -2.15 1.86 13.33
N TRP A 170 -3.04 1.08 12.75
CA TRP A 170 -3.03 -0.39 12.88
C TRP A 170 -1.85 -1.08 12.19
N THR A 171 -1.08 -0.37 11.35
CA THR A 171 0.15 -0.90 10.74
C THR A 171 1.38 -0.75 11.64
N LEU A 172 1.31 0.06 12.69
CA LEU A 172 2.43 0.37 13.59
C LEU A 172 3.10 -0.87 14.23
N PRO A 173 2.36 -1.95 14.60
CA PRO A 173 3.00 -3.16 15.11
C PRO A 173 4.00 -3.80 14.15
N SER A 174 3.83 -3.56 12.84
CA SER A 174 4.70 -4.08 11.77
C SER A 174 5.72 -3.05 11.27
N ASN A 175 5.89 -1.90 11.96
CA ASN A 175 6.90 -0.92 11.60
C ASN A 175 8.30 -1.53 11.71
N THR A 176 9.09 -1.42 10.65
CA THR A 176 10.47 -1.93 10.58
C THR A 176 11.49 -0.88 10.17
N ALA A 177 11.03 0.26 9.61
CA ALA A 177 11.91 1.36 9.22
C ALA A 177 11.14 2.69 9.25
N LEU A 178 11.86 3.80 9.41
CA LEU A 178 11.39 5.15 9.14
C LEU A 178 12.01 5.63 7.84
N CYS A 179 11.23 6.27 6.98
CA CYS A 179 11.70 6.74 5.69
C CYS A 179 11.83 8.27 5.70
N VAL A 180 12.92 8.79 5.15
CA VAL A 180 13.16 10.24 5.05
C VAL A 180 13.47 10.61 3.60
N GLY A 181 12.99 11.79 3.17
CA GLY A 181 13.41 12.39 1.90
C GLY A 181 14.85 12.90 2.03
N PRO A 182 15.80 12.43 1.22
CA PRO A 182 17.22 12.75 1.39
C PRO A 182 17.55 14.25 1.42
N ASP A 183 16.80 15.05 0.65
CA ASP A 183 16.99 16.50 0.52
C ASP A 183 16.08 17.34 1.43
N ILE A 184 15.17 16.71 2.16
CA ILE A 184 14.29 17.41 3.12
C ILE A 184 15.12 17.85 4.32
N GLU A 185 14.89 19.09 4.75
CA GLU A 185 15.51 19.64 5.97
C GLU A 185 14.71 19.24 7.21
N TYR A 186 15.43 18.73 8.22
CA TYR A 186 14.91 18.36 9.54
C TYR A 186 15.54 19.23 10.62
N VAL A 187 14.75 19.55 11.65
CA VAL A 187 15.16 20.32 12.80
C VAL A 187 14.85 19.57 14.10
N ARG A 188 15.53 19.98 15.16
CA ARG A 188 15.28 19.53 16.51
C ARG A 188 14.38 20.52 17.23
N VAL A 189 13.32 20.03 17.84
CA VAL A 189 12.38 20.84 18.62
C VAL A 189 12.33 20.33 20.05
N LYS A 190 12.69 21.14 20.99
CA LYS A 190 12.57 20.86 22.43
C LYS A 190 11.18 21.22 22.88
N SER A 191 10.45 20.31 23.51
CA SER A 191 9.07 20.50 23.97
C SER A 191 8.69 19.39 24.95
N PHE A 192 7.41 19.30 25.28
CA PHE A 192 6.85 18.33 26.21
C PHE A 192 5.87 17.38 25.52
N ASN A 193 5.83 16.14 26.00
CA ASN A 193 4.82 15.20 25.55
C ASN A 193 3.45 15.62 26.11
N PRO A 194 2.42 15.80 25.26
CA PRO A 194 1.11 16.30 25.69
C PRO A 194 0.36 15.39 26.67
N TYR A 195 0.71 14.10 26.70
CA TYR A 195 0.02 13.11 27.54
C TYR A 195 0.76 12.82 28.85
N THR A 196 2.09 12.84 28.82
CA THR A 196 2.91 12.48 29.98
C THR A 196 3.51 13.69 30.67
N GLY A 197 3.56 14.84 29.99
CA GLY A 197 4.26 16.05 30.49
C GLY A 197 5.79 15.93 30.46
N ALA A 198 6.34 14.82 29.96
CA ALA A 198 7.80 14.61 29.91
C ALA A 198 8.45 15.51 28.86
N GLU A 199 9.57 16.12 29.23
CA GLU A 199 10.39 16.93 28.34
C GLU A 199 11.20 16.05 27.39
N ALA A 200 11.26 16.42 26.10
CA ALA A 200 11.97 15.66 25.09
C ALA A 200 12.40 16.55 23.90
N ILE A 201 13.25 15.99 23.06
CA ILE A 201 13.63 16.58 21.77
C ILE A 201 12.96 15.78 20.66
N TYR A 202 12.31 16.48 19.77
CA TYR A 202 11.62 15.92 18.60
C TYR A 202 12.34 16.28 17.32
N VAL A 203 12.60 15.31 16.47
CA VAL A 203 13.15 15.53 15.12
C VAL A 203 11.99 15.50 14.15
N VAL A 204 11.77 16.59 13.43
CA VAL A 204 10.66 16.78 12.49
C VAL A 204 11.16 17.53 11.24
N ALA A 205 10.46 17.34 10.12
CA ALA A 205 10.70 18.14 8.93
C ALA A 205 10.48 19.64 9.25
N LYS A 206 11.43 20.49 8.87
CA LYS A 206 11.44 21.93 9.19
C LYS A 206 10.17 22.63 8.75
N LEU A 207 9.65 22.28 7.58
CA LEU A 207 8.42 22.85 7.03
C LEU A 207 7.17 22.48 7.83
N LEU A 208 7.21 21.35 8.57
CA LEU A 208 6.07 20.84 9.33
C LEU A 208 6.09 21.27 10.81
N VAL A 209 7.04 22.07 11.24
CA VAL A 209 7.10 22.52 12.66
C VAL A 209 5.80 23.19 13.08
N SER A 210 5.21 24.06 12.26
CA SER A 210 3.97 24.77 12.56
C SER A 210 2.73 23.88 12.58
N GLU A 211 2.79 22.69 11.98
CA GLU A 211 1.70 21.71 12.00
C GLU A 211 1.66 20.93 13.34
N TRP A 212 2.83 20.65 13.90
CA TRP A 212 2.95 19.87 15.14
C TRP A 212 3.03 20.72 16.39
N PHE A 213 3.59 21.92 16.27
CA PHE A 213 3.80 22.84 17.38
C PHE A 213 3.06 24.12 17.11
N SER A 214 2.08 24.44 17.95
CA SER A 214 1.22 25.61 17.74
C SER A 214 2.04 26.90 17.69
N PRO A 215 1.98 27.70 16.62
CA PRO A 215 2.69 28.99 16.57
C PRO A 215 2.37 29.92 17.74
N LYS A 216 1.17 29.79 18.34
CA LYS A 216 0.76 30.56 19.53
C LYS A 216 1.57 30.23 20.79
N ALA A 217 2.24 29.08 20.79
CA ALA A 217 3.08 28.65 21.90
C ALA A 217 4.57 28.99 21.70
N ALA A 218 4.94 29.57 20.55
CA ALA A 218 6.35 29.88 20.23
C ALA A 218 6.99 30.93 21.15
N GLU A 219 6.19 31.81 21.76
CA GLU A 219 6.65 32.83 22.67
C GLU A 219 6.64 32.41 24.16
N LEU A 220 6.07 31.23 24.44
CA LEU A 220 6.02 30.71 25.80
C LEU A 220 7.38 30.16 26.23
N GLN A 221 7.72 30.35 27.52
CA GLN A 221 8.93 29.79 28.07
C GLN A 221 8.73 28.32 28.45
N LEU A 222 9.74 27.50 28.20
CA LEU A 222 9.68 26.07 28.55
C LEU A 222 9.52 25.84 30.06
N GLU A 223 10.13 26.72 30.88
CA GLU A 223 10.14 26.65 32.31
C GLU A 223 8.77 26.92 32.95
N ASP A 224 7.87 27.58 32.25
CA ASP A 224 6.53 27.92 32.73
C ASP A 224 5.49 26.81 32.50
N TYR A 225 5.85 25.76 31.72
CA TYR A 225 4.94 24.67 31.37
C TYR A 225 4.51 23.84 32.58
N LYS A 226 3.22 23.57 32.64
CA LYS A 226 2.63 22.64 33.61
C LYS A 226 1.86 21.53 32.90
N PRO A 227 2.00 20.26 33.30
CA PRO A 227 1.23 19.18 32.72
C PRO A 227 -0.28 19.46 32.76
N GLY A 228 -0.91 19.39 31.57
CA GLY A 228 -2.32 19.72 31.39
C GLY A 228 -2.59 21.08 30.75
N ASP A 229 -1.58 21.91 30.54
CA ASP A 229 -1.72 23.16 29.79
C ASP A 229 -2.15 22.89 28.35
N LYS A 230 -3.07 23.70 27.86
CA LYS A 230 -3.59 23.57 26.47
C LYS A 230 -2.58 23.96 25.39
N LEU A 231 -1.68 24.88 25.70
CA LEU A 231 -0.60 25.31 24.82
C LEU A 231 0.72 24.81 25.39
N ILE A 232 1.41 24.01 24.61
CA ILE A 232 2.66 23.38 25.00
C ILE A 232 3.80 24.20 24.40
N PRO A 233 4.66 24.83 25.22
CA PRO A 233 5.78 25.61 24.73
C PRO A 233 6.78 24.72 23.97
N PHE A 234 7.44 25.32 23.01
CA PHE A 234 8.48 24.64 22.25
C PHE A 234 9.60 25.61 21.85
N LYS A 235 10.76 25.04 21.60
CA LYS A 235 11.92 25.78 21.12
C LYS A 235 12.60 25.01 20.01
N VAL A 236 12.75 25.61 18.84
CA VAL A 236 13.57 25.05 17.77
C VAL A 236 15.02 25.23 18.17
N LEU A 237 15.78 24.15 18.24
CA LEU A 237 17.19 24.14 18.58
C LEU A 237 18.03 24.43 17.34
N ASP A 238 19.25 24.96 17.58
CA ASP A 238 20.17 25.27 16.50
C ASP A 238 20.60 24.00 15.73
N GLY A 239 20.85 24.21 14.44
CA GLY A 239 21.27 23.17 13.51
C GLY A 239 20.11 22.57 12.69
N THR A 240 20.40 22.35 11.42
CA THR A 240 19.51 21.71 10.46
C THR A 240 20.21 20.47 9.93
N PHE A 241 19.46 19.38 9.74
CA PHE A 241 19.94 18.13 9.19
C PHE A 241 19.22 17.88 7.86
N LYS A 242 19.95 17.38 6.87
CA LYS A 242 19.29 16.79 5.70
C LYS A 242 18.81 15.39 6.03
N GLY A 243 17.78 14.92 5.34
CA GLY A 243 17.35 13.53 5.50
C GLY A 243 18.49 12.53 5.25
N SER A 244 19.38 12.84 4.29
CA SER A 244 20.60 12.04 4.07
C SER A 244 21.48 11.88 5.30
N ASP A 245 21.53 12.87 6.19
CA ASP A 245 22.34 12.82 7.44
C ASP A 245 21.68 11.88 8.47
N LEU A 246 20.37 11.68 8.39
CA LEU A 246 19.60 10.84 9.30
C LEU A 246 19.63 9.35 8.89
N VAL A 247 19.93 9.03 7.63
CA VAL A 247 19.95 7.65 7.12
C VAL A 247 20.85 6.75 7.94
N GLY A 248 20.31 5.63 8.40
CA GLY A 248 20.99 4.61 9.20
C GLY A 248 21.00 4.89 10.70
N ILE A 249 20.46 6.01 11.19
CA ILE A 249 20.23 6.21 12.63
C ILE A 249 19.20 5.19 13.09
N ARG A 250 19.43 4.62 14.27
CA ARG A 250 18.59 3.57 14.86
C ARG A 250 17.62 4.13 15.88
N TYR A 251 16.49 3.44 16.03
CA TYR A 251 15.48 3.76 17.02
C TYR A 251 14.98 2.47 17.72
N HIS A 252 14.39 2.62 18.89
CA HIS A 252 13.76 1.51 19.61
C HIS A 252 12.47 1.10 18.91
N GLN A 253 12.26 -0.22 18.79
CA GLN A 253 11.00 -0.75 18.26
C GLN A 253 9.80 -0.19 19.03
N LEU A 254 8.84 0.42 18.33
CA LEU A 254 7.70 1.09 18.95
C LEU A 254 6.81 0.12 19.73
N ILE A 255 6.45 -1.00 19.12
CA ILE A 255 5.57 -2.02 19.68
C ILE A 255 6.27 -3.38 19.56
N PRO A 256 6.87 -3.90 20.65
CA PRO A 256 7.74 -5.07 20.58
C PRO A 256 6.99 -6.41 20.65
N TRP A 257 5.81 -6.49 20.02
CA TRP A 257 5.01 -7.72 19.98
C TRP A 257 5.59 -8.78 19.03
N PHE A 258 6.28 -8.33 18.01
CA PHE A 258 6.86 -9.19 16.99
C PHE A 258 8.26 -8.67 16.61
N LYS A 259 9.22 -9.59 16.43
CA LYS A 259 10.54 -9.28 15.91
C LYS A 259 10.66 -9.80 14.48
N PRO A 260 11.17 -9.01 13.54
CA PRO A 260 11.49 -9.50 12.20
C PRO A 260 12.43 -10.72 12.30
N LEU A 261 12.15 -11.73 11.51
CA LEU A 261 12.98 -12.96 11.48
C LEU A 261 14.30 -12.73 10.78
N GLU A 262 14.33 -11.84 9.80
CA GLU A 262 15.50 -11.51 8.98
C GLU A 262 15.55 -10.01 8.70
N GLY A 263 16.73 -9.52 8.31
CA GLY A 263 16.93 -8.15 7.90
C GLY A 263 17.42 -7.21 9.01
N ASP A 264 17.81 -6.00 8.62
CA ASP A 264 18.30 -4.95 9.50
C ASP A 264 17.21 -3.89 9.73
N ALA A 265 16.35 -4.15 10.71
CA ALA A 265 15.18 -3.33 11.03
C ALA A 265 15.51 -2.18 12.01
N PHE A 266 14.51 -1.32 12.24
CA PHE A 266 14.49 -0.22 13.22
C PHE A 266 15.58 0.82 12.98
N ARG A 267 15.68 1.24 11.73
CA ARG A 267 16.59 2.30 11.29
C ARG A 267 15.90 3.25 10.30
N VAL A 268 16.48 4.42 10.14
CA VAL A 268 16.08 5.39 9.11
C VAL A 268 16.64 4.96 7.75
N ILE A 269 15.81 4.97 6.72
CA ILE A 269 16.17 4.67 5.33
C ILE A 269 15.81 5.85 4.42
N PRO A 270 16.48 6.03 3.27
CA PRO A 270 16.14 7.07 2.31
C PRO A 270 14.94 6.63 1.46
N GLY A 271 14.12 7.59 1.01
CA GLY A 271 13.05 7.38 0.04
C GLY A 271 12.77 8.64 -0.74
N ASP A 272 12.99 8.60 -2.04
CA ASP A 272 12.81 9.76 -2.93
C ASP A 272 11.33 10.17 -3.08
N TYR A 273 10.41 9.29 -2.68
CA TYR A 273 8.97 9.53 -2.70
C TYR A 273 8.45 10.28 -1.45
N VAL A 274 9.27 10.46 -0.43
CA VAL A 274 8.87 11.16 0.80
C VAL A 274 8.72 12.65 0.49
N SER A 275 7.54 13.19 0.78
CA SER A 275 7.23 14.62 0.65
C SER A 275 6.87 15.23 2.01
N THR A 276 6.77 16.55 2.05
CA THR A 276 6.26 17.28 3.22
C THR A 276 4.77 17.63 3.08
N ASP A 277 4.13 17.21 1.99
CA ASP A 277 2.73 17.52 1.71
C ASP A 277 1.78 16.40 2.18
N GLU A 278 2.28 15.15 2.21
CA GLU A 278 1.49 13.97 2.59
C GLU A 278 2.36 13.06 3.47
N GLY A 279 2.08 13.06 4.76
CA GLY A 279 2.69 12.16 5.75
C GLY A 279 4.22 12.25 5.83
N THR A 280 4.80 11.79 6.89
CA THR A 280 6.26 11.67 7.04
C THR A 280 6.65 10.25 7.35
#